data_10ead749c90c93088d3f787cca027d10
#
_entry.id   10ead749c90c93088d3f787cca027d10
#
_cell.length_a   1.000
_cell.length_b   1.000
_cell.length_c   1.000
_cell.angle_alpha   90.00
_cell.angle_beta   90.00
_cell.angle_gamma   90.00
#
_symmetry.space_group_name_H-M   'P 1'
#
loop_
_entity.id
_entity.type
_entity.pdbx_description
1 polymer ?
#
loop_
_entity_poly.entity_id
_entity_poly.type
_entity_poly.pdbx_seq_one_letter_code
_entity_poly.pdbx_strand_id
1 'polypeptide(L)'
;MTENQKIIESLFFVSTVPLVQKDLIKVFGKDNAPDLEKEVSNLNSLYENNSFYIKSIGEGFMMVSKKNFEPYISKLIPTKKLMLSNAALEVLAIIAYKQPISRIQIETIRGVDCKGVIKNLLSKNLIKIQGRDDSIGKALLYKTTDDYLKHFGISNLSEMPTSDEVTELVESEHL
;
A
#
# COMPACT_ATOMS: atom_id res chain seq x y z
N MET A 1 13.13 26.58 -4.84
CA MET A 1 13.70 25.21 -4.82
C MET A 1 15.22 25.28 -4.83
N THR A 2 15.87 24.53 -3.94
CA THR A 2 17.32 24.32 -3.96
C THR A 2 17.71 23.31 -5.05
N GLU A 3 19.00 23.20 -5.38
CA GLU A 3 19.48 22.22 -6.36
C GLU A 3 19.17 20.78 -5.93
N ASN A 4 19.37 20.44 -4.64
CA ASN A 4 19.01 19.13 -4.11
C ASN A 4 17.51 18.84 -4.26
N GLN A 5 16.64 19.82 -4.04
CA GLN A 5 15.19 19.66 -4.24
C GLN A 5 14.82 19.36 -5.69
N LYS A 6 15.48 20.01 -6.66
CA LYS A 6 15.26 19.72 -8.08
C LYS A 6 15.72 18.30 -8.46
N ILE A 7 16.84 17.85 -7.90
CA ILE A 7 17.30 16.47 -8.09
C ILE A 7 16.28 15.50 -7.53
N ILE A 8 15.83 15.69 -6.28
CA ILE A 8 14.84 14.81 -5.62
C ILE A 8 13.52 14.83 -6.37
N GLU A 9 13.04 15.99 -6.84
CA GLU A 9 11.85 16.09 -7.68
C GLU A 9 11.99 15.23 -8.95
N SER A 10 13.14 15.32 -9.61
CA SER A 10 13.44 14.51 -10.81
C SER A 10 13.44 13.02 -10.51
N LEU A 11 13.97 12.60 -9.35
CA LEU A 11 13.92 11.20 -8.91
C LEU A 11 12.48 10.72 -8.70
N PHE A 12 11.64 11.53 -8.05
CA PHE A 12 10.22 11.22 -7.91
C PHE A 12 9.48 11.12 -9.23
N PHE A 13 9.81 12.02 -10.17
CA PHE A 13 9.17 12.04 -11.50
C PHE A 13 9.44 10.76 -12.31
N VAL A 14 10.65 10.21 -12.24
CA VAL A 14 11.02 9.02 -13.02
C VAL A 14 10.77 7.70 -12.27
N SER A 15 10.57 7.76 -10.95
CA SER A 15 10.40 6.54 -10.15
C SER A 15 9.00 5.94 -10.34
N THR A 16 8.97 4.64 -10.59
CA THR A 16 7.73 3.83 -10.64
C THR A 16 7.46 3.09 -9.33
N VAL A 17 8.35 3.23 -8.35
CA VAL A 17 8.27 2.63 -7.03
C VAL A 17 8.48 3.70 -5.97
N PRO A 18 7.95 3.52 -4.74
CA PRO A 18 8.22 4.45 -3.66
C PRO A 18 9.72 4.60 -3.40
N LEU A 19 10.20 5.85 -3.32
CA LEU A 19 11.58 6.16 -2.96
C LEU A 19 11.73 6.11 -1.43
N VAL A 20 12.83 5.53 -0.99
CA VAL A 20 13.21 5.43 0.43
C VAL A 20 14.51 6.19 0.69
N GLN A 21 14.82 6.48 1.96
CA GLN A 21 16.07 7.17 2.34
C GLN A 21 17.33 6.54 1.74
N LYS A 22 17.35 5.20 1.61
CA LYS A 22 18.48 4.49 1.00
C LYS A 22 18.75 4.88 -0.46
N ASP A 23 17.71 5.30 -1.19
CA ASP A 23 17.86 5.71 -2.60
C ASP A 23 18.53 7.08 -2.69
N LEU A 24 18.20 8.00 -1.77
CA LEU A 24 18.91 9.27 -1.67
C LEU A 24 20.38 9.06 -1.30
N ILE A 25 20.67 8.14 -0.38
CA ILE A 25 22.05 7.79 -0.02
C ILE A 25 22.84 7.27 -1.23
N LYS A 26 22.21 6.50 -2.13
CA LYS A 26 22.86 6.04 -3.38
C LYS A 26 23.20 7.20 -4.33
N VAL A 27 22.32 8.21 -4.39
CA VAL A 27 22.48 9.34 -5.32
C VAL A 27 23.44 10.40 -4.78
N PHE A 28 23.31 10.78 -3.52
CA PHE A 28 24.05 11.90 -2.92
C PHE A 28 25.30 11.46 -2.13
N GLY A 29 25.46 10.17 -1.88
CA GLY A 29 26.45 9.65 -0.94
C GLY A 29 25.97 9.73 0.51
N LYS A 30 26.56 8.89 1.37
CA LYS A 30 26.12 8.71 2.76
C LYS A 30 26.16 10.01 3.59
N ASP A 31 27.19 10.81 3.39
CA ASP A 31 27.44 12.00 4.20
C ASP A 31 26.70 13.26 3.69
N ASN A 32 26.24 13.22 2.44
CA ASN A 32 25.57 14.36 1.78
C ASN A 32 24.09 14.11 1.47
N ALA A 33 23.55 12.94 1.76
CA ALA A 33 22.16 12.62 1.48
C ALA A 33 21.25 13.45 2.39
N PRO A 34 20.35 14.27 1.81
CA PRO A 34 19.37 15.00 2.60
C PRO A 34 18.36 14.05 3.23
N ASP A 35 17.70 14.51 4.29
CA ASP A 35 16.62 13.78 4.92
C ASP A 35 15.39 13.77 4.01
N LEU A 36 14.96 12.59 3.59
CA LEU A 36 13.90 12.42 2.60
C LEU A 36 12.55 12.96 3.10
N GLU A 37 12.20 12.68 4.37
CA GLU A 37 10.91 13.10 4.94
C GLU A 37 10.81 14.61 5.02
N LYS A 38 11.89 15.27 5.46
CA LYS A 38 11.99 16.72 5.48
C LYS A 38 11.88 17.35 4.09
N GLU A 39 12.58 16.78 3.11
CA GLU A 39 12.51 17.29 1.73
C GLU A 39 11.15 17.05 1.08
N VAL A 40 10.48 15.95 1.39
CA VAL A 40 9.09 15.70 0.96
C VAL A 40 8.14 16.76 1.54
N SER A 41 8.27 17.10 2.81
CA SER A 41 7.47 18.18 3.43
C SER A 41 7.71 19.53 2.75
N ASN A 42 8.97 19.88 2.48
CA ASN A 42 9.34 21.11 1.79
C ASN A 42 8.77 21.16 0.35
N LEU A 43 8.89 20.07 -0.41
CA LEU A 43 8.38 19.97 -1.76
C LEU A 43 6.86 20.04 -1.79
N ASN A 44 6.17 19.34 -0.90
CA ASN A 44 4.70 19.40 -0.83
C ASN A 44 4.18 20.81 -0.53
N SER A 45 4.89 21.60 0.27
CA SER A 45 4.54 23.00 0.47
C SER A 45 4.64 23.83 -0.82
N LEU A 46 5.59 23.50 -1.71
CA LEU A 46 5.70 24.12 -3.03
C LEU A 46 4.62 23.63 -4.02
N TYR A 47 4.09 22.41 -3.81
CA TYR A 47 3.09 21.78 -4.67
C TYR A 47 1.63 22.04 -4.24
N GLU A 48 1.40 22.92 -3.27
CA GLU A 48 0.05 23.17 -2.75
C GLU A 48 -0.97 23.45 -3.86
N ASN A 49 -0.59 24.23 -4.87
CA ASN A 49 -1.45 24.58 -6.01
C ASN A 49 -1.23 23.71 -7.25
N ASN A 50 -0.39 22.65 -7.17
CA ASN A 50 -0.13 21.77 -8.30
C ASN A 50 -1.18 20.65 -8.39
N SER A 51 -1.21 19.95 -9.54
CA SER A 51 -2.10 18.80 -9.79
C SER A 51 -1.58 17.49 -9.19
N PHE A 52 -0.42 17.49 -8.56
CA PHE A 52 0.26 16.36 -7.95
C PHE A 52 0.83 16.73 -6.58
N TYR A 53 1.21 15.72 -5.82
CA TYR A 53 1.89 15.85 -4.54
C TYR A 53 2.68 14.57 -4.24
N ILE A 54 3.53 14.58 -3.24
CA ILE A 54 4.28 13.41 -2.80
C ILE A 54 3.56 12.79 -1.60
N LYS A 55 3.17 11.52 -1.74
CA LYS A 55 2.45 10.76 -0.72
C LYS A 55 3.35 9.69 -0.12
N SER A 56 3.22 9.47 1.20
CA SER A 56 3.79 8.30 1.87
C SER A 56 3.04 7.03 1.43
N ILE A 57 3.76 5.99 1.01
CA ILE A 57 3.22 4.70 0.59
C ILE A 57 4.18 3.61 1.04
N GLY A 58 3.73 2.72 1.93
CA GLY A 58 4.61 1.75 2.57
C GLY A 58 5.74 2.44 3.34
N GLU A 59 6.96 1.97 3.19
CA GLU A 59 8.14 2.54 3.86
C GLU A 59 8.77 3.73 3.10
N GLY A 60 8.15 4.21 2.03
CA GLY A 60 8.71 5.24 1.16
C GLY A 60 7.70 6.31 0.74
N PHE A 61 8.12 7.10 -0.25
CA PHE A 61 7.32 8.20 -0.79
C PHE A 61 7.20 8.09 -2.30
N MET A 62 6.08 8.53 -2.85
CA MET A 62 5.80 8.49 -4.30
C MET A 62 5.04 9.72 -4.74
N MET A 63 5.40 10.27 -5.90
CA MET A 63 4.63 11.35 -6.52
C MET A 63 3.34 10.80 -7.09
N VAL A 64 2.22 11.41 -6.74
CA VAL A 64 0.88 10.98 -7.14
C VAL A 64 0.04 12.18 -7.59
N SER A 65 -0.90 11.98 -8.49
CA SER A 65 -1.87 12.99 -8.88
C SER A 65 -2.92 13.20 -7.77
N LYS A 66 -3.42 14.43 -7.65
CA LYS A 66 -4.56 14.72 -6.76
C LYS A 66 -5.83 14.05 -7.29
N LYS A 67 -6.68 13.58 -6.36
CA LYS A 67 -7.88 12.77 -6.64
C LYS A 67 -8.87 13.45 -7.61
N ASN A 68 -8.99 14.78 -7.57
CA ASN A 68 -9.88 15.54 -8.45
C ASN A 68 -9.54 15.42 -9.96
N PHE A 69 -8.32 14.96 -10.30
CA PHE A 69 -7.90 14.72 -11.70
C PHE A 69 -8.12 13.26 -12.15
N GLU A 70 -8.51 12.35 -11.25
CA GLU A 70 -8.74 10.93 -11.55
C GLU A 70 -9.69 10.70 -12.75
N PRO A 71 -10.83 11.44 -12.93
CA PRO A 71 -11.72 11.23 -14.05
C PRO A 71 -11.08 11.49 -15.43
N TYR A 72 -10.04 12.31 -15.48
CA TYR A 72 -9.28 12.59 -16.70
C TYR A 72 -8.17 11.56 -16.94
N ILE A 73 -7.44 11.22 -15.88
CA ILE A 73 -6.32 10.26 -15.92
C ILE A 73 -6.81 8.87 -16.31
N SER A 74 -7.92 8.41 -15.75
CA SER A 74 -8.51 7.10 -16.04
C SER A 74 -8.95 6.92 -17.49
N LYS A 75 -9.25 8.02 -18.22
CA LYS A 75 -9.53 7.99 -19.66
C LYS A 75 -8.27 7.78 -20.50
N LEU A 76 -7.14 8.30 -20.06
CA LEU A 76 -5.86 8.18 -20.76
C LEU A 76 -5.16 6.85 -20.44
N ILE A 77 -5.16 6.51 -19.16
CA ILE A 77 -4.53 5.28 -18.67
C ILE A 77 -5.64 4.44 -18.04
N PRO A 78 -6.29 3.56 -18.83
CA PRO A 78 -7.26 2.64 -18.27
C PRO A 78 -6.52 1.73 -17.29
N THR A 79 -6.58 2.08 -16.01
CA THR A 79 -6.04 1.22 -14.96
C THR A 79 -6.79 -0.11 -15.02
N LYS A 80 -6.07 -1.19 -15.25
CA LYS A 80 -6.60 -2.53 -14.98
C LYS A 80 -6.88 -2.55 -13.48
N LYS A 81 -8.13 -2.20 -13.10
CA LYS A 81 -8.54 -2.36 -11.70
C LYS A 81 -8.18 -3.78 -11.30
N LEU A 82 -7.48 -3.93 -10.20
CA LEU A 82 -7.22 -5.24 -9.63
C LEU A 82 -8.57 -5.85 -9.29
N MET A 83 -9.13 -6.62 -10.23
CA MET A 83 -10.42 -7.27 -10.04
C MET A 83 -10.21 -8.42 -9.05
N LEU A 84 -10.59 -8.18 -7.81
CA LEU A 84 -10.72 -9.19 -6.78
C LEU A 84 -12.20 -9.58 -6.69
N SER A 85 -12.47 -10.89 -6.62
CA SER A 85 -13.82 -11.37 -6.29
C SER A 85 -14.15 -10.99 -4.83
N ASN A 86 -15.44 -10.96 -4.47
CA ASN A 86 -15.86 -10.71 -3.10
C ASN A 86 -15.17 -11.67 -2.11
N ALA A 87 -15.09 -12.95 -2.46
CA ALA A 87 -14.36 -13.95 -1.67
C ALA A 87 -12.86 -13.60 -1.49
N ALA A 88 -12.22 -13.01 -2.50
CA ALA A 88 -10.83 -12.60 -2.41
C ALA A 88 -10.67 -11.33 -1.55
N LEU A 89 -11.61 -10.39 -1.62
CA LEU A 89 -11.63 -9.21 -0.74
C LEU A 89 -11.84 -9.61 0.72
N GLU A 90 -12.77 -10.53 1.01
CA GLU A 90 -12.99 -11.04 2.37
C GLU A 90 -11.74 -11.70 2.95
N VAL A 91 -11.10 -12.62 2.21
CA VAL A 91 -9.87 -13.29 2.67
C VAL A 91 -8.75 -12.29 2.86
N LEU A 92 -8.61 -11.33 1.94
CA LEU A 92 -7.59 -10.29 2.03
C LEU A 92 -7.80 -9.39 3.26
N ALA A 93 -9.04 -9.02 3.54
CA ALA A 93 -9.39 -8.25 4.74
C ALA A 93 -9.07 -9.04 6.02
N ILE A 94 -9.48 -10.31 6.11
CA ILE A 94 -9.16 -11.16 7.27
C ILE A 94 -7.65 -11.20 7.50
N ILE A 95 -6.85 -11.39 6.44
CA ILE A 95 -5.39 -11.41 6.55
C ILE A 95 -4.88 -10.04 7.02
N ALA A 96 -5.35 -8.96 6.44
CA ALA A 96 -4.87 -7.61 6.77
C ALA A 96 -5.11 -7.25 8.25
N TYR A 97 -6.26 -7.61 8.82
CA TYR A 97 -6.61 -7.32 10.22
C TYR A 97 -6.05 -8.31 11.24
N LYS A 98 -5.79 -9.57 10.83
CA LYS A 98 -5.46 -10.65 11.77
C LYS A 98 -4.07 -11.27 11.58
N GLN A 99 -3.28 -10.73 10.67
CA GLN A 99 -1.93 -11.24 10.39
C GLN A 99 -0.98 -11.18 11.62
N PRO A 100 -0.08 -12.17 11.76
CA PRO A 100 0.09 -13.34 10.91
C PRO A 100 -1.00 -14.39 11.16
N ILE A 101 -1.58 -14.96 10.11
CA ILE A 101 -2.72 -15.88 10.21
C ILE A 101 -2.56 -17.10 9.29
N SER A 102 -2.97 -18.28 9.73
CA SER A 102 -2.93 -19.51 8.95
C SER A 102 -4.19 -19.71 8.10
N ARG A 103 -4.09 -20.56 7.06
CA ARG A 103 -5.25 -20.92 6.23
C ARG A 103 -6.39 -21.50 7.05
N ILE A 104 -6.09 -22.38 7.99
CA ILE A 104 -7.12 -23.03 8.83
C ILE A 104 -7.90 -21.99 9.64
N GLN A 105 -7.22 -21.00 10.21
CA GLN A 105 -7.87 -19.92 10.94
C GLN A 105 -8.75 -19.05 10.02
N ILE A 106 -8.30 -18.77 8.78
CA ILE A 106 -9.10 -18.03 7.79
C ILE A 106 -10.35 -18.83 7.43
N GLU A 107 -10.21 -20.15 7.16
CA GLU A 107 -11.32 -21.04 6.84
C GLU A 107 -12.31 -21.18 8.01
N THR A 108 -11.80 -21.19 9.25
CA THR A 108 -12.66 -21.18 10.46
C THR A 108 -13.51 -19.91 10.54
N ILE A 109 -12.94 -18.74 10.22
CA ILE A 109 -13.67 -17.47 10.23
C ILE A 109 -14.71 -17.42 9.11
N ARG A 110 -14.37 -17.93 7.92
CA ARG A 110 -15.25 -17.87 6.74
C ARG A 110 -16.27 -19.02 6.63
N GLY A 111 -16.00 -20.13 7.26
CA GLY A 111 -16.82 -21.35 7.14
C GLY A 111 -16.65 -22.10 5.81
N VAL A 112 -15.72 -21.69 4.94
CA VAL A 112 -15.52 -22.28 3.60
C VAL A 112 -14.04 -22.38 3.23
N ASP A 113 -13.70 -23.33 2.32
CA ASP A 113 -12.33 -23.48 1.81
C ASP A 113 -11.81 -22.21 1.14
N CYS A 114 -10.56 -21.85 1.44
CA CYS A 114 -9.90 -20.65 0.94
C CYS A 114 -8.65 -20.93 0.10
N LYS A 115 -8.30 -22.19 -0.14
CA LYS A 115 -7.04 -22.59 -0.80
C LYS A 115 -6.85 -21.87 -2.16
N GLY A 116 -7.88 -21.88 -3.00
CA GLY A 116 -7.83 -21.24 -4.32
C GLY A 116 -7.69 -19.71 -4.24
N VAL A 117 -8.39 -19.09 -3.28
CA VAL A 117 -8.34 -17.65 -3.04
C VAL A 117 -6.96 -17.22 -2.55
N ILE A 118 -6.40 -17.92 -1.57
CA ILE A 118 -5.05 -17.64 -1.05
C ILE A 118 -4.00 -17.76 -2.17
N LYS A 119 -4.10 -18.81 -3.02
CA LYS A 119 -3.20 -18.97 -4.17
C LYS A 119 -3.29 -17.77 -5.13
N ASN A 120 -4.49 -17.28 -5.40
CA ASN A 120 -4.71 -16.08 -6.24
C ASN A 120 -4.08 -14.83 -5.60
N LEU A 121 -4.30 -14.59 -4.30
CA LEU A 121 -3.73 -13.44 -3.60
C LEU A 121 -2.20 -13.47 -3.55
N LEU A 122 -1.60 -14.66 -3.37
CA LEU A 122 -0.16 -14.88 -3.48
C LEU A 122 0.36 -14.56 -4.90
N SER A 123 -0.32 -15.04 -5.96
CA SER A 123 0.08 -14.79 -7.35
C SER A 123 -0.02 -13.32 -7.74
N LYS A 124 -0.87 -12.55 -7.06
CA LYS A 124 -1.01 -11.10 -7.23
C LYS A 124 -0.07 -10.29 -6.31
N ASN A 125 0.77 -10.98 -5.55
CA ASN A 125 1.69 -10.39 -4.58
C ASN A 125 1.03 -9.48 -3.53
N LEU A 126 -0.26 -9.69 -3.24
CA LEU A 126 -0.97 -8.93 -2.20
C LEU A 126 -0.69 -9.47 -0.80
N ILE A 127 -0.39 -10.77 -0.71
CA ILE A 127 0.00 -11.45 0.53
C ILE A 127 1.27 -12.24 0.30
N LYS A 128 1.99 -12.54 1.38
CA LYS A 128 3.18 -13.36 1.39
C LYS A 128 3.17 -14.33 2.58
N ILE A 129 3.96 -15.40 2.48
CA ILE A 129 4.21 -16.30 3.60
C ILE A 129 5.23 -15.62 4.51
N GLN A 130 4.88 -15.45 5.78
CA GLN A 130 5.78 -14.89 6.80
C GLN A 130 6.64 -15.95 7.45
N GLY A 131 6.12 -17.18 7.54
CA GLY A 131 6.76 -18.30 8.22
C GLY A 131 5.79 -19.44 8.45
N ARG A 132 6.06 -20.23 9.47
CA ARG A 132 5.20 -21.33 9.93
C ARG A 132 4.84 -21.13 11.39
N ASP A 133 3.66 -21.58 11.75
CA ASP A 133 3.20 -21.65 13.14
C ASP A 133 4.07 -22.63 13.94
N ASP A 134 4.26 -22.38 15.22
CA ASP A 134 4.98 -23.26 16.15
C ASP A 134 4.15 -24.49 16.57
N SER A 135 2.86 -24.56 16.22
CA SER A 135 1.97 -25.69 16.48
C SER A 135 2.43 -26.96 15.76
N ILE A 136 1.95 -28.13 16.23
CA ILE A 136 2.31 -29.47 15.71
C ILE A 136 2.14 -29.60 14.19
N GLY A 137 1.22 -28.86 13.58
CA GLY A 137 0.96 -28.86 12.13
C GLY A 137 1.86 -27.96 11.31
N LYS A 138 2.70 -27.09 11.93
CA LYS A 138 3.58 -26.10 11.28
C LYS A 138 2.91 -25.38 10.11
N ALA A 139 1.66 -24.94 10.29
CA ALA A 139 0.86 -24.31 9.27
C ALA A 139 1.56 -23.04 8.73
N LEU A 140 1.44 -22.78 7.42
CA LEU A 140 1.94 -21.56 6.83
C LEU A 140 1.16 -20.35 7.35
N LEU A 141 1.89 -19.31 7.73
CA LEU A 141 1.35 -18.04 8.19
C LEU A 141 1.43 -17.01 7.05
N TYR A 142 0.35 -16.31 6.82
CA TYR A 142 0.22 -15.30 5.78
C TYR A 142 0.19 -13.91 6.37
N LYS A 143 0.76 -12.95 5.63
CA LYS A 143 0.65 -11.51 5.88
C LYS A 143 0.56 -10.73 4.57
N THR A 144 0.15 -9.47 4.66
CA THR A 144 0.15 -8.52 3.55
C THR A 144 1.57 -8.16 3.11
N THR A 145 1.69 -7.56 1.94
CA THR A 145 2.95 -7.11 1.33
C THR A 145 2.99 -5.59 1.20
N ASP A 146 4.12 -5.06 0.75
CA ASP A 146 4.25 -3.65 0.39
C ASP A 146 3.41 -3.30 -0.85
N ASP A 147 3.21 -4.27 -1.77
CA ASP A 147 2.30 -4.10 -2.92
C ASP A 147 0.83 -3.98 -2.48
N TYR A 148 0.44 -4.63 -1.37
CA TYR A 148 -0.85 -4.39 -0.74
C TYR A 148 -0.97 -2.93 -0.29
N LEU A 149 -0.01 -2.41 0.48
CA LEU A 149 0.00 -1.02 0.94
C LEU A 149 -0.05 -0.04 -0.24
N LYS A 150 0.77 -0.30 -1.27
CA LYS A 150 0.81 0.50 -2.51
C LYS A 150 -0.54 0.46 -3.24
N HIS A 151 -1.18 -0.70 -3.33
CA HIS A 151 -2.45 -0.85 -4.03
C HIS A 151 -3.59 -0.09 -3.34
N PHE A 152 -3.62 -0.13 -2.00
CA PHE A 152 -4.61 0.60 -1.21
C PHE A 152 -4.20 2.05 -0.91
N GLY A 153 -2.98 2.45 -1.28
CA GLY A 153 -2.46 3.80 -1.11
C GLY A 153 -2.30 4.20 0.35
N ILE A 154 -1.96 3.27 1.22
CA ILE A 154 -1.69 3.48 2.65
C ILE A 154 -0.22 3.29 2.96
N SER A 155 0.30 4.00 3.98
CA SER A 155 1.69 3.89 4.40
C SER A 155 1.92 2.68 5.31
N ASN A 156 0.93 2.36 6.12
CA ASN A 156 0.98 1.22 7.03
C ASN A 156 -0.44 0.74 7.37
N LEU A 157 -0.55 -0.39 8.05
CA LEU A 157 -1.83 -1.01 8.37
C LEU A 157 -2.66 -0.24 9.41
N SER A 158 -2.06 0.67 10.18
CA SER A 158 -2.80 1.48 11.14
C SER A 158 -3.69 2.55 10.47
N GLU A 159 -3.49 2.80 9.18
CA GLU A 159 -4.37 3.66 8.38
C GLU A 159 -5.64 2.93 7.88
N MET A 160 -5.76 1.64 8.14
CA MET A 160 -6.98 0.89 7.85
C MET A 160 -8.09 1.31 8.82
N PRO A 161 -9.34 1.44 8.33
CA PRO A 161 -10.46 1.77 9.21
C PRO A 161 -10.64 0.72 10.31
N THR A 162 -10.99 1.14 11.50
CA THR A 162 -11.36 0.25 12.60
C THR A 162 -12.69 -0.46 12.31
N SER A 163 -13.01 -1.50 13.07
CA SER A 163 -14.32 -2.21 12.93
C SER A 163 -15.50 -1.26 13.15
N ASP A 164 -15.37 -0.31 14.07
CA ASP A 164 -16.43 0.64 14.41
C ASP A 164 -16.64 1.65 13.26
N GLU A 165 -15.54 2.18 12.70
CA GLU A 165 -15.57 3.07 11.53
C GLU A 165 -16.15 2.37 10.28
N VAL A 166 -15.85 1.08 10.08
CA VAL A 166 -16.45 0.30 8.99
C VAL A 166 -17.97 0.17 9.18
N THR A 167 -18.42 -0.07 10.42
CA THR A 167 -19.86 -0.17 10.73
C THR A 167 -20.56 1.14 10.44
N GLU A 168 -20.01 2.27 10.88
CA GLU A 168 -20.57 3.61 10.62
C GLU A 168 -20.65 3.92 9.11
N LEU A 169 -19.63 3.54 8.33
CA LEU A 169 -19.63 3.74 6.88
C LEU A 169 -20.72 2.93 6.18
N VAL A 170 -20.93 1.68 6.59
CA VAL A 170 -21.97 0.80 6.03
C VAL A 170 -23.38 1.33 6.37
N GLU A 171 -23.59 1.81 7.58
CA GLU A 171 -24.86 2.40 8.00
C GLU A 171 -25.17 3.70 7.25
N SER A 172 -24.15 4.51 6.94
CA SER A 172 -24.33 5.77 6.21
C SER A 172 -24.62 5.59 4.71
N GLU A 173 -24.26 4.46 4.10
CA GLU A 173 -24.57 4.13 2.70
C GLU A 173 -26.00 3.58 2.51
N HIS A 174 -26.70 3.26 3.59
CA HIS A 174 -28.08 2.73 3.56
C HIS A 174 -29.15 3.79 3.88
N LEU A 175 -28.77 5.06 3.99
CA LEU A 175 -29.65 6.24 4.14
C LEU A 175 -29.72 7.04 2.84
#